data_a3f42c0b4ad3a05ccc51ec669b23dabd
#
_entry.id   a3f42c0b4ad3a05ccc51ec669b23dabd
#
_cell.length_a   1.000
_cell.length_b   1.000
_cell.length_c   1.000
_cell.angle_alpha   90.00
_cell.angle_beta   90.00
_cell.angle_gamma   90.00
#
_symmetry.space_group_name_H-M   'P 1'
#
loop_
_entity.id
_entity.type
_entity.pdbx_description
1 polymer ?
#
loop_
_entity_poly.entity_id
_entity_poly.type
_entity_poly.pdbx_seq_one_letter_code
_entity_poly.pdbx_strand_id
1 'polypeptide(L)'
;MTEKNAKPQLRFAGFDDTWEQRKFDEVFDCTVPNNTLSRAELSYDEGTVLNVHYGDVLIKYGSVLDVQKDDIPRIPHRCREDFNGALLQDGDVIIADTAEDETTGKACEIGNLQGSAIVSGLHTMVCRPRNRMALGYLGYYLNSNAYHHQLLPLMQGIKVLSLSRSNIQKTSVSYPIAVKEQQLIAYYFSQLDNLITLHQREFFLSI
;
A
#
# COMPACT_ATOMS: atom_id res chain seq x y z
N MET A 1 -28.19 1.07 8.31
CA MET A 1 -27.11 2.04 8.63
C MET A 1 -27.04 3.00 7.47
N THR A 2 -27.21 4.31 7.71
CA THR A 2 -27.21 5.32 6.66
C THR A 2 -25.80 5.43 6.05
N GLU A 3 -25.66 5.10 4.77
CA GLU A 3 -24.48 5.41 3.99
C GLU A 3 -24.20 6.90 4.10
N LYS A 4 -23.12 7.28 4.77
CA LYS A 4 -22.64 8.64 4.73
C LYS A 4 -21.99 8.87 3.38
N ASN A 5 -22.74 9.51 2.48
CA ASN A 5 -22.23 9.98 1.20
C ASN A 5 -21.09 10.98 1.44
N ALA A 6 -19.86 10.56 1.25
CA ALA A 6 -18.69 11.42 1.36
C ALA A 6 -18.53 12.19 0.04
N LYS A 7 -18.62 13.53 0.10
CA LYS A 7 -18.22 14.41 -1.00
C LYS A 7 -16.87 15.03 -0.68
N PRO A 8 -15.81 14.75 -1.45
CA PRO A 8 -14.54 15.44 -1.24
C PRO A 8 -14.69 16.94 -1.54
N GLN A 9 -13.93 17.78 -0.81
CA GLN A 9 -13.95 19.23 -0.99
C GLN A 9 -13.39 19.67 -2.36
N LEU A 10 -12.40 18.93 -2.87
CA LEU A 10 -11.80 19.14 -4.18
C LEU A 10 -12.05 17.92 -5.04
N ARG A 11 -12.40 18.15 -6.30
CA ARG A 11 -12.73 17.09 -7.24
C ARG A 11 -12.38 17.53 -8.67
N PHE A 12 -12.05 16.57 -9.52
CA PHE A 12 -11.90 16.83 -10.95
C PHE A 12 -13.25 17.22 -11.57
N ALA A 13 -13.22 18.14 -12.54
CA ALA A 13 -14.42 18.53 -13.25
C ALA A 13 -15.04 17.34 -14.00
N GLY A 14 -16.38 17.30 -14.01
CA GLY A 14 -17.14 16.24 -14.70
C GLY A 14 -17.47 15.01 -13.85
N PHE A 15 -17.17 15.04 -12.54
CA PHE A 15 -17.57 13.99 -11.60
C PHE A 15 -18.43 14.58 -10.49
N ASP A 16 -19.73 14.28 -10.53
CA ASP A 16 -20.72 14.82 -9.58
C ASP A 16 -21.29 13.76 -8.63
N ASP A 17 -21.10 12.46 -8.93
CA ASP A 17 -21.59 11.36 -8.12
C ASP A 17 -20.95 11.36 -6.73
N THR A 18 -21.69 10.93 -5.73
CA THR A 18 -21.14 10.75 -4.37
C THR A 18 -20.14 9.60 -4.35
N TRP A 19 -19.11 9.75 -3.52
CA TRP A 19 -18.19 8.64 -3.24
C TRP A 19 -18.89 7.61 -2.36
N GLU A 20 -18.58 6.34 -2.59
CA GLU A 20 -18.95 5.27 -1.65
C GLU A 20 -18.06 5.33 -0.41
N GLN A 21 -18.68 5.05 0.75
CA GLN A 21 -17.96 4.79 2.00
C GLN A 21 -18.37 3.41 2.50
N ARG A 22 -17.39 2.52 2.64
CA ARG A 22 -17.57 1.14 3.09
C ARG A 22 -16.65 0.83 4.27
N LYS A 23 -17.01 -0.17 5.08
CA LYS A 23 -16.08 -0.70 6.07
C LYS A 23 -14.88 -1.35 5.38
N PHE A 24 -13.74 -1.33 6.05
CA PHE A 24 -12.50 -1.86 5.51
C PHE A 24 -12.63 -3.33 5.05
N ASP A 25 -13.27 -4.17 5.86
CA ASP A 25 -13.49 -5.59 5.58
C ASP A 25 -14.50 -5.86 4.45
N GLU A 26 -15.34 -4.88 4.10
CA GLU A 26 -16.20 -4.93 2.92
C GLU A 26 -15.44 -4.62 1.63
N VAL A 27 -14.34 -3.87 1.73
CA VAL A 27 -13.52 -3.47 0.58
C VAL A 27 -12.37 -4.43 0.35
N PHE A 28 -11.76 -4.94 1.44
CA PHE A 28 -10.56 -5.76 1.37
C PHE A 28 -10.76 -7.16 1.93
N ASP A 29 -10.07 -8.11 1.31
CA ASP A 29 -9.75 -9.41 1.87
C ASP A 29 -8.32 -9.37 2.40
N CYS A 30 -8.15 -9.64 3.71
CA CYS A 30 -6.84 -9.66 4.36
C CYS A 30 -6.43 -11.08 4.79
N THR A 31 -6.82 -12.09 4.05
CA THR A 31 -6.51 -13.50 4.35
C THR A 31 -5.19 -13.98 3.76
N VAL A 32 -4.63 -13.25 2.79
CA VAL A 32 -3.33 -13.59 2.19
C VAL A 32 -2.25 -13.54 3.29
N PRO A 33 -1.51 -14.65 3.50
CA PRO A 33 -0.52 -14.69 4.56
C PRO A 33 0.74 -13.89 4.20
N ASN A 34 1.41 -13.35 5.20
CA ASN A 34 2.77 -12.84 5.12
C ASN A 34 3.76 -13.91 5.62
N ASN A 35 5.05 -13.76 5.29
CA ASN A 35 6.10 -14.55 5.89
C ASN A 35 6.77 -13.82 7.05
N THR A 36 7.60 -14.54 7.81
CA THR A 36 8.26 -14.04 9.02
C THR A 36 9.78 -13.90 8.86
N LEU A 37 10.29 -13.90 7.62
CA LEU A 37 11.72 -13.76 7.35
C LEU A 37 12.22 -12.38 7.78
N SER A 38 13.30 -12.37 8.54
CA SER A 38 14.00 -11.16 8.95
C SER A 38 14.79 -10.55 7.79
N ARG A 39 15.22 -9.31 7.92
CA ARG A 39 16.07 -8.63 6.92
C ARG A 39 17.35 -9.43 6.61
N ALA A 40 17.95 -10.11 7.58
CA ALA A 40 19.18 -10.88 7.43
C ALA A 40 18.99 -12.15 6.57
N GLU A 41 17.76 -12.61 6.39
CA GLU A 41 17.41 -13.76 5.56
C GLU A 41 17.06 -13.39 4.11
N LEU A 42 17.13 -12.10 3.76
CA LEU A 42 16.84 -11.58 2.44
C LEU A 42 18.14 -11.16 1.72
N SER A 43 18.14 -11.26 0.41
CA SER A 43 19.25 -10.87 -0.47
C SER A 43 18.75 -9.98 -1.61
N TYR A 44 19.58 -9.07 -2.09
CA TYR A 44 19.32 -8.35 -3.35
C TYR A 44 19.89 -9.06 -4.57
N ASP A 45 20.84 -9.96 -4.36
CA ASP A 45 21.58 -10.63 -5.43
C ASP A 45 21.06 -12.04 -5.74
N GLU A 46 20.51 -12.74 -4.72
CA GLU A 46 20.14 -14.15 -4.82
C GLU A 46 18.63 -14.36 -4.56
N GLY A 47 18.02 -15.24 -5.35
CA GLY A 47 16.61 -15.65 -5.21
C GLY A 47 15.74 -15.25 -6.38
N THR A 48 14.60 -15.92 -6.50
CA THR A 48 13.62 -15.68 -7.58
C THR A 48 12.29 -15.14 -7.06
N VAL A 49 12.06 -15.20 -5.76
CA VAL A 49 10.84 -14.70 -5.10
C VAL A 49 11.17 -13.39 -4.40
N LEU A 50 10.47 -12.33 -4.76
CA LEU A 50 10.60 -11.00 -4.17
C LEU A 50 9.86 -10.94 -2.83
N ASN A 51 10.36 -10.14 -1.88
CA ASN A 51 9.80 -10.01 -0.54
C ASN A 51 9.60 -8.54 -0.14
N VAL A 52 8.37 -8.17 0.17
CA VAL A 52 8.04 -6.81 0.63
C VAL A 52 8.16 -6.75 2.15
N HIS A 53 9.30 -6.27 2.64
CA HIS A 53 9.56 -6.15 4.08
C HIS A 53 9.00 -4.82 4.63
N TYR A 54 8.45 -4.81 5.86
CA TYR A 54 7.82 -3.61 6.44
C TYR A 54 8.74 -2.38 6.45
N GLY A 55 10.03 -2.56 6.76
CA GLY A 55 10.98 -1.46 6.76
C GLY A 55 11.15 -0.80 5.40
N ASP A 56 11.03 -1.56 4.30
CA ASP A 56 11.07 -0.99 2.95
C ASP A 56 9.77 -0.24 2.63
N VAL A 57 8.62 -0.73 3.09
CA VAL A 57 7.34 -0.02 2.99
C VAL A 57 7.44 1.33 3.70
N LEU A 58 8.04 1.38 4.89
CA LEU A 58 8.15 2.60 5.70
C LEU A 58 9.06 3.64 5.06
N ILE A 59 10.23 3.24 4.50
CA ILE A 59 11.30 4.18 4.15
C ILE A 59 11.68 4.20 2.66
N LYS A 60 11.46 3.11 1.92
CA LYS A 60 11.99 2.96 0.55
C LYS A 60 10.91 3.12 -0.50
N TYR A 61 9.76 2.48 -0.32
CA TYR A 61 8.71 2.48 -1.33
C TYR A 61 7.78 3.69 -1.19
N GLY A 62 7.32 4.19 -2.34
CA GLY A 62 6.25 5.18 -2.43
C GLY A 62 4.86 4.58 -2.17
N SER A 63 3.83 5.33 -2.53
CA SER A 63 2.44 4.85 -2.45
C SER A 63 2.15 3.69 -3.41
N VAL A 64 2.93 3.55 -4.48
CA VAL A 64 2.89 2.43 -5.42
C VAL A 64 4.27 1.81 -5.53
N LEU A 65 4.36 0.50 -5.38
CA LEU A 65 5.56 -0.30 -5.62
C LEU A 65 5.49 -0.83 -7.06
N ASP A 66 6.36 -0.32 -7.93
CA ASP A 66 6.52 -0.83 -9.29
C ASP A 66 7.51 -1.99 -9.29
N VAL A 67 6.99 -3.22 -9.40
CA VAL A 67 7.80 -4.45 -9.26
C VAL A 67 8.92 -4.56 -10.31
N GLN A 68 8.82 -3.87 -11.43
CA GLN A 68 9.84 -3.90 -12.48
C GLN A 68 10.91 -2.80 -12.34
N LYS A 69 10.66 -1.79 -11.49
CA LYS A 69 11.57 -0.65 -11.35
C LYS A 69 12.19 -0.55 -9.96
N ASP A 70 11.41 -0.91 -8.94
CA ASP A 70 11.87 -0.82 -7.57
C ASP A 70 12.82 -1.95 -7.22
N ASP A 71 13.83 -1.62 -6.43
CA ASP A 71 14.80 -2.58 -5.94
C ASP A 71 14.20 -3.32 -4.74
N ILE A 72 13.76 -4.56 -4.95
CA ILE A 72 13.04 -5.39 -3.99
C ILE A 72 13.93 -6.57 -3.59
N PRO A 73 14.16 -6.81 -2.29
CA PRO A 73 14.93 -7.95 -1.84
C PRO A 73 14.24 -9.26 -2.19
N ARG A 74 15.03 -10.31 -2.33
CA ARG A 74 14.63 -11.66 -2.72
C ARG A 74 14.82 -12.63 -1.56
N ILE A 75 14.12 -13.73 -1.63
CA ILE A 75 14.28 -14.84 -0.67
C ILE A 75 15.22 -15.87 -1.31
N PRO A 76 16.46 -16.05 -0.76
CA PRO A 76 17.39 -17.06 -1.23
C PRO A 76 16.83 -18.49 -1.06
N HIS A 77 17.21 -19.40 -1.96
CA HIS A 77 16.92 -20.83 -1.87
C HIS A 77 15.44 -21.20 -1.82
N ARG A 78 14.54 -20.28 -2.22
CA ARG A 78 13.11 -20.51 -2.33
C ARG A 78 12.61 -20.28 -3.73
N CYS A 79 11.56 -21.00 -4.11
CA CYS A 79 10.90 -20.87 -5.40
C CYS A 79 9.43 -20.46 -5.23
N ARG A 80 8.77 -20.11 -6.33
CA ARG A 80 7.38 -19.66 -6.36
C ARG A 80 6.42 -20.65 -5.70
N GLU A 81 6.68 -21.94 -5.90
CA GLU A 81 5.85 -23.06 -5.42
C GLU A 81 5.83 -23.17 -3.90
N ASP A 82 6.86 -22.67 -3.21
CA ASP A 82 6.94 -22.65 -1.75
C ASP A 82 5.94 -21.67 -1.11
N PHE A 83 5.38 -20.76 -1.91
CA PHE A 83 4.52 -19.67 -1.45
C PHE A 83 3.09 -19.76 -2.02
N ASN A 84 2.60 -20.96 -2.28
CA ASN A 84 1.23 -21.17 -2.72
C ASN A 84 0.22 -20.53 -1.76
N GLY A 85 -0.67 -19.69 -2.29
CA GLY A 85 -1.65 -18.93 -1.51
C GLY A 85 -1.13 -17.63 -0.85
N ALA A 86 0.20 -17.38 -0.87
CA ALA A 86 0.83 -16.16 -0.34
C ALA A 86 1.27 -15.17 -1.42
N LEU A 87 1.16 -15.54 -2.70
CA LEU A 87 1.58 -14.69 -3.81
C LEU A 87 0.68 -13.46 -3.93
N LEU A 88 1.32 -12.30 -4.10
CA LEU A 88 0.66 -11.04 -4.32
C LEU A 88 0.20 -10.89 -5.77
N GLN A 89 -0.75 -9.99 -5.99
CA GLN A 89 -1.32 -9.64 -7.28
C GLN A 89 -1.22 -8.12 -7.50
N ASP A 90 -1.31 -7.67 -8.76
CA ASP A 90 -1.45 -6.25 -9.07
C ASP A 90 -2.70 -5.68 -8.38
N GLY A 91 -2.54 -4.56 -7.68
CA GLY A 91 -3.58 -3.92 -6.88
C GLY A 91 -3.69 -4.40 -5.43
N ASP A 92 -2.94 -5.44 -5.01
CA ASP A 92 -2.81 -5.74 -3.58
C ASP A 92 -2.14 -4.58 -2.85
N VAL A 93 -2.64 -4.24 -1.67
CA VAL A 93 -2.03 -3.22 -0.83
C VAL A 93 -1.32 -3.88 0.35
N ILE A 94 -0.08 -3.51 0.56
CA ILE A 94 0.73 -3.94 1.69
C ILE A 94 0.76 -2.82 2.71
N ILE A 95 0.35 -3.12 3.93
CA ILE A 95 0.36 -2.18 5.06
C ILE A 95 1.43 -2.62 6.06
N ALA A 96 2.35 -1.73 6.42
CA ALA A 96 3.29 -1.96 7.52
C ALA A 96 2.53 -1.86 8.85
N ASP A 97 2.46 -2.97 9.58
CA ASP A 97 1.68 -3.05 10.82
C ASP A 97 2.44 -2.52 12.05
N THR A 98 3.71 -2.22 11.90
CA THR A 98 4.60 -1.82 13.01
C THR A 98 5.57 -0.75 12.54
N ALA A 99 5.74 0.31 13.36
CA ALA A 99 6.78 1.33 13.21
C ALA A 99 7.14 1.97 14.57
N GLU A 100 8.18 2.81 14.62
CA GLU A 100 8.59 3.53 15.85
C GLU A 100 7.79 4.84 16.05
N ASP A 101 6.93 5.20 15.10
CA ASP A 101 6.16 6.44 15.10
C ASP A 101 4.79 6.28 14.40
N GLU A 102 4.11 7.40 14.16
CA GLU A 102 2.81 7.46 13.51
C GLU A 102 2.82 7.06 12.02
N THR A 103 3.98 6.71 11.45
CA THR A 103 4.05 6.10 10.10
C THR A 103 3.57 4.64 10.10
N THR A 104 3.32 4.06 11.27
CA THR A 104 2.61 2.77 11.42
C THR A 104 1.32 2.80 10.61
N GLY A 105 1.11 1.81 9.76
CA GLY A 105 -0.02 1.79 8.84
C GLY A 105 0.28 2.39 7.46
N LYS A 106 1.53 2.83 7.20
CA LYS A 106 1.95 3.22 5.85
C LYS A 106 1.72 2.07 4.88
N ALA A 107 1.21 2.39 3.71
CA ALA A 107 0.79 1.44 2.70
C ALA A 107 1.56 1.60 1.39
N CYS A 108 1.75 0.51 0.65
CA CYS A 108 2.13 0.55 -0.76
C CYS A 108 1.24 -0.39 -1.57
N GLU A 109 0.79 0.06 -2.73
CA GLU A 109 0.01 -0.74 -3.67
C GLU A 109 0.93 -1.42 -4.67
N ILE A 110 0.74 -2.72 -4.88
CA ILE A 110 1.57 -3.52 -5.78
C ILE A 110 1.15 -3.30 -7.23
N GLY A 111 2.10 -2.99 -8.08
CA GLY A 111 1.86 -2.84 -9.50
C GLY A 111 2.95 -3.37 -10.40
N ASN A 112 2.59 -3.62 -11.68
CA ASN A 112 3.51 -4.02 -12.73
C ASN A 112 4.25 -5.34 -12.47
N LEU A 113 3.52 -6.34 -11.98
CA LEU A 113 4.07 -7.66 -11.62
C LEU A 113 4.74 -8.38 -12.79
N GLN A 114 4.15 -8.34 -13.99
CA GLN A 114 4.65 -9.01 -15.20
C GLN A 114 5.07 -10.48 -14.98
N GLY A 115 4.35 -11.20 -14.11
CA GLY A 115 4.62 -12.60 -13.81
C GLY A 115 5.67 -12.84 -12.71
N SER A 116 6.26 -11.81 -12.12
CA SER A 116 7.17 -11.93 -10.98
C SER A 116 6.47 -12.59 -9.79
N ALA A 117 7.18 -13.45 -9.07
CA ALA A 117 6.72 -13.99 -7.80
C ALA A 117 7.10 -13.02 -6.69
N ILE A 118 6.12 -12.53 -5.96
CA ILE A 118 6.32 -11.58 -4.86
C ILE A 118 5.41 -11.95 -3.69
N VAL A 119 5.92 -11.81 -2.48
CA VAL A 119 5.22 -12.12 -1.23
C VAL A 119 5.36 -11.01 -0.21
N SER A 120 4.44 -10.96 0.71
CA SER A 120 4.44 -10.06 1.85
C SER A 120 5.34 -10.58 2.96
N GLY A 121 6.20 -9.72 3.52
CA GLY A 121 7.20 -10.07 4.51
C GLY A 121 6.78 -9.82 5.95
N LEU A 122 7.76 -9.86 6.83
CA LEU A 122 7.61 -9.62 8.26
C LEU A 122 6.95 -8.26 8.53
N HIS A 123 6.06 -8.22 9.51
CA HIS A 123 5.35 -7.01 9.96
C HIS A 123 4.63 -6.27 8.83
N THR A 124 4.00 -7.03 7.95
CA THR A 124 3.14 -6.49 6.90
C THR A 124 1.79 -7.21 6.88
N MET A 125 0.76 -6.50 6.45
CA MET A 125 -0.57 -7.06 6.18
C MET A 125 -0.90 -6.89 4.71
N VAL A 126 -1.36 -7.97 4.07
CA VAL A 126 -1.88 -7.92 2.70
C VAL A 126 -3.36 -7.59 2.75
N CYS A 127 -3.74 -6.55 2.02
CA CYS A 127 -5.11 -6.11 1.85
C CYS A 127 -5.47 -6.19 0.37
N ARG A 128 -6.11 -7.27 -0.04
CA ARG A 128 -6.53 -7.51 -1.43
C ARG A 128 -7.89 -6.90 -1.68
N PRO A 129 -8.03 -5.95 -2.63
CA PRO A 129 -9.33 -5.38 -2.96
C PRO A 129 -10.30 -6.46 -3.48
N ARG A 130 -11.52 -6.50 -2.92
CA ARG A 130 -12.56 -7.43 -3.40
C ARG A 130 -13.08 -7.07 -4.78
N ASN A 131 -13.05 -5.78 -5.11
CA ASN A 131 -13.39 -5.25 -6.42
C ASN A 131 -12.17 -4.56 -7.02
N ARG A 132 -11.98 -4.73 -8.33
CA ARG A 132 -10.86 -4.08 -9.03
C ARG A 132 -11.02 -2.56 -8.98
N MET A 133 -9.98 -1.88 -8.48
CA MET A 133 -9.84 -0.42 -8.48
C MET A 133 -8.74 0.01 -9.44
N ALA A 134 -8.67 1.30 -9.73
CA ALA A 134 -7.58 1.84 -10.53
C ALA A 134 -6.26 1.71 -9.77
N LEU A 135 -5.23 1.18 -10.45
CA LEU A 135 -3.90 1.03 -9.86
C LEU A 135 -3.35 2.38 -9.38
N GLY A 136 -2.81 2.40 -8.19
CA GLY A 136 -2.28 3.57 -7.50
C GLY A 136 -3.32 4.31 -6.64
N TYR A 137 -4.61 4.18 -6.92
CA TYR A 137 -5.63 4.89 -6.15
C TYR A 137 -5.59 4.52 -4.66
N LEU A 138 -5.58 3.22 -4.35
CA LEU A 138 -5.59 2.75 -2.97
C LEU A 138 -4.29 3.09 -2.24
N GLY A 139 -3.15 2.98 -2.90
CA GLY A 139 -1.86 3.35 -2.34
C GLY A 139 -1.81 4.81 -1.90
N TYR A 140 -2.28 5.74 -2.74
CA TYR A 140 -2.38 7.16 -2.38
C TYR A 140 -3.45 7.44 -1.34
N TYR A 141 -4.63 6.83 -1.47
CA TYR A 141 -5.73 7.07 -0.55
C TYR A 141 -5.41 6.60 0.87
N LEU A 142 -4.87 5.39 1.04
CA LEU A 142 -4.56 4.84 2.37
C LEU A 142 -3.42 5.58 3.08
N ASN A 143 -2.51 6.22 2.34
CA ASN A 143 -1.49 7.10 2.88
C ASN A 143 -1.97 8.55 3.10
N SER A 144 -3.15 8.91 2.59
CA SER A 144 -3.69 10.25 2.78
C SER A 144 -4.12 10.50 4.23
N ASN A 145 -4.06 11.76 4.66
CA ASN A 145 -4.57 12.13 5.98
C ASN A 145 -6.06 11.77 6.16
N ALA A 146 -6.85 11.78 5.09
CA ALA A 146 -8.26 11.41 5.11
C ALA A 146 -8.51 9.98 5.61
N TYR A 147 -7.58 9.05 5.32
CA TYR A 147 -7.67 7.68 5.81
C TYR A 147 -6.77 7.45 7.02
N HIS A 148 -5.48 7.80 6.95
CA HIS A 148 -4.47 7.48 7.96
C HIS A 148 -4.84 8.02 9.35
N HIS A 149 -5.51 9.19 9.42
CA HIS A 149 -6.01 9.75 10.67
C HIS A 149 -6.93 8.79 11.45
N GLN A 150 -7.64 7.88 10.79
CA GLN A 150 -8.45 6.86 11.44
C GLN A 150 -7.61 5.80 12.17
N LEU A 151 -6.35 5.62 11.77
CA LEU A 151 -5.44 4.62 12.35
C LEU A 151 -4.83 5.09 13.67
N LEU A 152 -4.58 6.40 13.82
CA LEU A 152 -3.88 6.97 14.98
C LEU A 152 -4.47 6.50 16.33
N PRO A 153 -5.78 6.59 16.59
CA PRO A 153 -6.36 6.15 17.86
C PRO A 153 -6.41 4.61 18.02
N LEU A 154 -6.06 3.86 16.98
CA LEU A 154 -6.07 2.40 16.96
C LEU A 154 -4.68 1.80 17.17
N MET A 155 -3.64 2.62 17.08
CA MET A 155 -2.26 2.22 17.31
C MET A 155 -2.03 1.87 18.77
N GLN A 156 -1.24 0.83 19.01
CA GLN A 156 -0.91 0.34 20.36
C GLN A 156 0.59 0.24 20.53
N GLY A 157 1.07 0.62 21.68
CA GLY A 157 2.49 0.60 22.04
C GLY A 157 2.96 1.94 22.60
N ILE A 158 4.21 1.99 23.07
CA ILE A 158 4.84 3.21 23.63
C ILE A 158 6.05 3.63 22.79
N LYS A 159 6.99 2.72 22.55
CA LYS A 159 8.20 2.98 21.75
C LYS A 159 8.05 2.44 20.31
N VAL A 160 7.36 1.34 20.20
CA VAL A 160 7.03 0.72 18.93
C VAL A 160 5.51 0.67 18.87
N LEU A 161 4.93 1.31 17.85
CA LEU A 161 3.50 1.30 17.60
C LEU A 161 3.15 0.14 16.69
N SER A 162 2.01 -0.47 16.93
CA SER A 162 1.50 -1.57 16.12
C SER A 162 0.01 -1.45 15.85
N LEU A 163 -0.41 -1.96 14.70
CA LEU A 163 -1.80 -2.06 14.28
C LEU A 163 -2.18 -3.52 14.07
N SER A 164 -3.20 -3.97 14.76
CA SER A 164 -3.76 -5.30 14.50
C SER A 164 -4.72 -5.27 13.31
N ARG A 165 -4.84 -6.42 12.63
CA ARG A 165 -5.85 -6.60 11.56
C ARG A 165 -7.26 -6.25 12.04
N SER A 166 -7.63 -6.68 13.25
CA SER A 166 -8.94 -6.37 13.82
C SER A 166 -9.16 -4.88 14.10
N ASN A 167 -8.09 -4.11 14.30
CA ASN A 167 -8.19 -2.67 14.46
C ASN A 167 -8.38 -1.96 13.11
N ILE A 168 -7.61 -2.34 12.09
CA ILE A 168 -7.77 -1.78 10.74
C ILE A 168 -9.19 -2.05 10.19
N GLN A 169 -9.76 -3.21 10.45
CA GLN A 169 -11.12 -3.57 10.03
C GLN A 169 -12.21 -2.67 10.63
N LYS A 170 -11.92 -1.88 11.66
CA LYS A 170 -12.87 -0.89 12.24
C LYS A 170 -12.93 0.40 11.44
N THR A 171 -11.98 0.65 10.54
CA THR A 171 -11.92 1.85 9.72
C THR A 171 -12.89 1.78 8.54
N SER A 172 -13.05 2.93 7.87
CA SER A 172 -13.87 3.05 6.66
C SER A 172 -13.04 3.54 5.49
N VAL A 173 -13.31 3.01 4.32
CA VAL A 173 -12.66 3.38 3.06
C VAL A 173 -13.66 4.15 2.20
N SER A 174 -13.24 5.32 1.72
CA SER A 174 -14.05 6.16 0.83
C SER A 174 -13.41 6.18 -0.56
N TYR A 175 -14.20 5.96 -1.60
CA TYR A 175 -13.69 5.93 -2.97
C TYR A 175 -14.75 6.38 -3.98
N PRO A 176 -14.34 6.99 -5.11
CA PRO A 176 -15.24 7.28 -6.22
C PRO A 176 -15.67 5.98 -6.89
N ILE A 177 -16.95 5.89 -7.23
CA ILE A 177 -17.52 4.74 -7.95
C ILE A 177 -16.93 4.66 -9.37
N ALA A 178 -16.71 5.81 -9.99
CA ALA A 178 -16.16 5.92 -11.34
C ALA A 178 -14.66 5.58 -11.34
N VAL A 179 -14.29 4.43 -11.92
CA VAL A 179 -12.88 4.02 -12.06
C VAL A 179 -12.02 5.08 -12.77
N LYS A 180 -12.62 5.82 -13.71
CA LYS A 180 -11.94 6.93 -14.41
C LYS A 180 -11.53 8.05 -13.45
N GLU A 181 -12.32 8.36 -12.45
CA GLU A 181 -11.95 9.34 -11.42
C GLU A 181 -10.82 8.80 -10.55
N GLN A 182 -10.86 7.52 -10.15
CA GLN A 182 -9.76 6.87 -9.43
C GLN A 182 -8.44 6.95 -10.23
N GLN A 183 -8.50 6.70 -11.55
CA GLN A 183 -7.34 6.83 -12.45
C GLN A 183 -6.77 8.25 -12.48
N LEU A 184 -7.64 9.26 -12.56
CA LEU A 184 -7.20 10.66 -12.57
C LEU A 184 -6.55 11.05 -11.24
N ILE A 185 -7.12 10.61 -10.11
CA ILE A 185 -6.55 10.86 -8.79
C ILE A 185 -5.16 10.21 -8.68
N ALA A 186 -5.04 8.92 -9.01
CA ALA A 186 -3.77 8.21 -8.97
C ALA A 186 -2.73 8.85 -9.88
N TYR A 187 -3.11 9.20 -11.11
CA TYR A 187 -2.24 9.87 -12.07
C TYR A 187 -1.76 11.23 -11.55
N TYR A 188 -2.65 12.05 -11.01
CA TYR A 188 -2.30 13.36 -10.47
C TYR A 188 -1.23 13.27 -9.38
N PHE A 189 -1.43 12.39 -8.39
CA PHE A 189 -0.47 12.21 -7.32
C PHE A 189 0.84 11.59 -7.80
N SER A 190 0.81 10.66 -8.76
CA SER A 190 2.04 10.12 -9.36
C SER A 190 2.87 11.19 -10.09
N GLN A 191 2.21 12.16 -10.74
CA GLN A 191 2.92 13.30 -11.36
C GLN A 191 3.56 14.21 -10.30
N LEU A 192 2.89 14.42 -9.15
CA LEU A 192 3.46 15.19 -8.04
C LEU A 192 4.69 14.48 -7.46
N ASP A 193 4.65 13.18 -7.25
CA ASP A 193 5.80 12.40 -6.77
C ASP A 193 6.98 12.48 -7.75
N ASN A 194 6.71 12.41 -9.05
CA ASN A 194 7.74 12.57 -10.08
C ASN A 194 8.39 13.96 -10.03
N LEU A 195 7.59 15.02 -9.90
CA LEU A 195 8.09 16.40 -9.79
C LEU A 195 8.94 16.58 -8.53
N ILE A 196 8.49 16.09 -7.38
CA ILE A 196 9.25 16.14 -6.13
C ILE A 196 10.59 15.43 -6.28
N THR A 197 10.60 14.23 -6.86
CA THR A 197 11.81 13.44 -7.09
C THR A 197 12.79 14.17 -8.03
N LEU A 198 12.30 14.80 -9.10
CA LEU A 198 13.12 15.57 -10.03
C LEU A 198 13.77 16.78 -9.33
N HIS A 199 13.00 17.58 -8.59
CA HIS A 199 13.53 18.71 -7.84
C HIS A 199 14.57 18.30 -6.78
N GLN A 200 14.34 17.20 -6.09
CA GLN A 200 15.33 16.67 -5.15
C GLN A 200 16.65 16.33 -5.85
N ARG A 201 16.61 15.66 -7.02
CA ARG A 201 17.80 15.30 -7.79
C ARG A 201 18.54 16.55 -8.31
N GLU A 202 17.84 17.55 -8.81
CA GLU A 202 18.45 18.82 -9.27
C GLU A 202 19.15 19.54 -8.13
N PHE A 203 18.54 19.56 -6.93
CA PHE A 203 19.16 20.16 -5.74
C PHE A 203 20.45 19.46 -5.35
N PHE A 204 20.51 18.13 -5.35
CA PHE A 204 21.73 17.38 -5.04
C PHE A 204 22.83 17.48 -6.10
N LEU A 205 22.50 17.78 -7.35
CA LEU A 205 23.49 17.98 -8.42
C LEU A 205 24.05 19.41 -8.43
N SER A 206 23.47 20.35 -7.69
CA SER A 206 23.86 21.76 -7.63
C SER A 206 24.75 22.11 -6.40
N ILE A 207 25.02 21.14 -5.54
CA ILE A 207 25.92 21.20 -4.39
C ILE A 207 27.21 20.46 -4.70
#